data_8788106e9e695e5cd89a9a0f1d2504a6
#
_entry.id   8788106e9e695e5cd89a9a0f1d2504a6
#
_cell.length_a   1.000
_cell.length_b   1.000
_cell.length_c   1.000
_cell.angle_alpha   90.00
_cell.angle_beta   90.00
_cell.angle_gamma   90.00
#
_symmetry.space_group_name_H-M   'P 1'
#
loop_
_entity.id
_entity.type
_entity.pdbx_description
1 polymer ?
#
loop_
_entity_poly.entity_id
_entity_poly.type
_entity_poly.pdbx_seq_one_letter_code
_entity_poly.pdbx_strand_id
1 'polypeptide(L)'
;MAKIVVIEDDLSFLDLLRVHLAGAGHEVLTAGDAVLGLRAVIANAPDLILLDLSVPYLDGFEMIEALRNDPATRNIPVIVLTGRGDDETYTRVHKLGAARLLTKPVQRDLLIKAIEGQLGSRQPHPGKE
;
A
#
# COMPACT_ATOMS: atom_id res chain seq x y z
N MET A 1 -5.18 -12.21 9.69
CA MET A 1 -5.89 -10.98 9.37
C MET A 1 -4.97 -9.78 9.54
N ALA A 2 -4.98 -8.90 8.58
CA ALA A 2 -4.13 -7.72 8.62
C ALA A 2 -4.97 -6.47 8.52
N LYS A 3 -4.41 -5.35 8.99
CA LYS A 3 -5.01 -4.04 8.84
C LYS A 3 -4.32 -3.34 7.68
N ILE A 4 -5.08 -2.97 6.65
CA ILE A 4 -4.55 -2.39 5.43
C ILE A 4 -5.17 -1.01 5.19
N VAL A 5 -4.33 0.00 4.99
CA VAL A 5 -4.80 1.32 4.57
C VAL A 5 -4.69 1.39 3.06
N VAL A 6 -5.79 1.74 2.40
CA VAL A 6 -5.85 1.91 0.94
C VAL A 6 -6.01 3.38 0.63
N ILE A 7 -5.06 3.95 -0.11
CA ILE A 7 -5.07 5.35 -0.48
C ILE A 7 -5.35 5.44 -1.98
N GLU A 8 -6.59 5.80 -2.31
CA GLU A 8 -7.12 5.74 -3.66
C GLU A 8 -8.31 6.69 -3.76
N ASP A 9 -8.36 7.51 -4.81
CA ASP A 9 -9.45 8.47 -4.99
C ASP A 9 -10.55 7.99 -5.93
N ASP A 10 -10.33 6.94 -6.71
CA ASP A 10 -11.35 6.37 -7.59
C ASP A 10 -12.26 5.47 -6.75
N LEU A 11 -13.50 5.92 -6.53
CA LEU A 11 -14.43 5.24 -5.64
C LEU A 11 -14.80 3.83 -6.13
N SER A 12 -14.93 3.65 -7.43
CA SER A 12 -15.27 2.33 -7.98
C SER A 12 -14.14 1.33 -7.75
N PHE A 13 -12.91 1.76 -7.98
CA PHE A 13 -11.75 0.91 -7.75
C PHE A 13 -11.56 0.63 -6.26
N LEU A 14 -11.80 1.64 -5.43
CA LEU A 14 -11.74 1.50 -3.99
C LEU A 14 -12.73 0.45 -3.47
N ASP A 15 -13.95 0.49 -3.99
CA ASP A 15 -14.96 -0.51 -3.60
C ASP A 15 -14.54 -1.91 -4.01
N LEU A 16 -13.95 -2.05 -5.19
CA LEU A 16 -13.48 -3.34 -5.66
C LEU A 16 -12.35 -3.87 -4.76
N LEU A 17 -11.40 -3.02 -4.42
CA LEU A 17 -10.32 -3.40 -3.51
C LEU A 17 -10.87 -3.82 -2.16
N ARG A 18 -11.82 -3.06 -1.65
CA ARG A 18 -12.43 -3.36 -0.35
C ARG A 18 -13.06 -4.75 -0.36
N VAL A 19 -13.79 -5.09 -1.41
CA VAL A 19 -14.42 -6.40 -1.54
C VAL A 19 -13.37 -7.51 -1.58
N HIS A 20 -12.32 -7.33 -2.38
CA HIS A 20 -11.27 -8.33 -2.49
C HIS A 20 -10.54 -8.54 -1.17
N LEU A 21 -10.19 -7.45 -0.50
CA LEU A 21 -9.39 -7.54 0.73
C LEU A 21 -10.22 -8.06 1.90
N ALA A 22 -11.46 -7.60 2.03
CA ALA A 22 -12.34 -8.10 3.08
C ALA A 22 -12.63 -9.58 2.87
N GLY A 23 -12.80 -10.01 1.62
CA GLY A 23 -13.01 -11.41 1.29
C GLY A 23 -11.83 -12.28 1.65
N ALA A 24 -10.62 -11.71 1.70
CA ALA A 24 -9.41 -12.42 2.12
C ALA A 24 -9.17 -12.33 3.63
N GLY A 25 -10.08 -11.73 4.38
CA GLY A 25 -10.00 -11.68 5.84
C GLY A 25 -9.29 -10.48 6.42
N HIS A 26 -9.05 -9.44 5.62
CA HIS A 26 -8.33 -8.26 6.09
C HIS A 26 -9.27 -7.13 6.49
N GLU A 27 -8.84 -6.34 7.46
CA GLU A 27 -9.51 -5.10 7.82
C GLU A 27 -9.02 -3.99 6.89
N VAL A 28 -9.95 -3.23 6.29
CA VAL A 28 -9.62 -2.23 5.28
C VAL A 28 -10.02 -0.85 5.78
N LEU A 29 -9.05 0.06 5.77
CA LEU A 29 -9.28 1.48 6.05
C LEU A 29 -8.96 2.23 4.77
N THR A 30 -9.84 3.16 4.38
CA THR A 30 -9.71 3.83 3.09
C THR A 30 -9.48 5.33 3.27
N ALA A 31 -8.72 5.90 2.33
CA ALA A 31 -8.49 7.34 2.29
C ALA A 31 -8.49 7.78 0.83
N GLY A 32 -9.17 8.88 0.55
CA GLY A 32 -9.34 9.37 -0.82
C GLY A 32 -8.26 10.32 -1.29
N ASP A 33 -7.32 10.68 -0.44
CA ASP A 33 -6.20 11.54 -0.83
C ASP A 33 -5.01 11.29 0.09
N ALA A 34 -3.89 11.91 -0.25
CA ALA A 34 -2.64 11.66 0.45
C ALA A 34 -2.65 12.19 1.89
N VAL A 35 -3.33 13.29 2.15
CA VAL A 35 -3.41 13.86 3.50
C VAL A 35 -4.19 12.94 4.41
N LEU A 36 -5.38 12.53 3.97
CA LEU A 36 -6.20 11.57 4.72
C LEU A 36 -5.46 10.24 4.88
N GLY A 37 -4.71 9.84 3.84
CA GLY A 37 -3.93 8.61 3.89
C GLY A 37 -2.88 8.65 4.97
N LEU A 38 -2.10 9.72 5.04
CA LEU A 38 -1.09 9.86 6.08
C LEU A 38 -1.71 9.86 7.47
N ARG A 39 -2.83 10.55 7.63
CA ARG A 39 -3.54 10.55 8.92
C ARG A 39 -3.98 9.15 9.31
N ALA A 40 -4.53 8.41 8.37
CA ALA A 40 -4.98 7.05 8.62
C ALA A 40 -3.82 6.14 9.02
N VAL A 41 -2.70 6.27 8.34
CA VAL A 41 -1.50 5.47 8.64
C VAL A 41 -1.00 5.76 10.05
N ILE A 42 -0.88 7.04 10.39
CA ILE A 42 -0.36 7.44 11.70
C ILE A 42 -1.32 7.00 12.81
N ALA A 43 -2.62 7.18 12.60
CA ALA A 43 -3.61 6.88 13.64
C ALA A 43 -3.80 5.38 13.86
N ASN A 44 -3.58 4.55 12.84
CA ASN A 44 -3.94 3.15 12.90
C ASN A 44 -2.77 2.18 12.87
N ALA A 45 -1.57 2.64 12.55
CA ALA A 45 -0.39 1.79 12.43
C ALA A 45 -0.69 0.51 11.65
N PRO A 46 -1.06 0.61 10.38
CA PRO A 46 -1.48 -0.57 9.62
C PRO A 46 -0.32 -1.53 9.36
N ASP A 47 -0.67 -2.73 8.95
CA ASP A 47 0.31 -3.73 8.59
C ASP A 47 0.82 -3.56 7.17
N LEU A 48 0.07 -2.84 6.34
CA LEU A 48 0.41 -2.66 4.93
C LEU A 48 -0.34 -1.47 4.37
N ILE A 49 0.27 -0.79 3.40
CA ILE A 49 -0.33 0.35 2.71
C ILE A 49 -0.42 0.03 1.22
N LEU A 50 -1.62 0.23 0.64
CA LEU A 50 -1.80 0.24 -0.80
C LEU A 50 -1.91 1.69 -1.23
N LEU A 51 -1.05 2.13 -2.14
CA LEU A 51 -0.96 3.53 -2.53
C LEU A 51 -1.09 3.68 -4.03
N ASP A 52 -2.09 4.43 -4.48
CA ASP A 52 -2.18 4.89 -5.87
C ASP A 52 -1.30 6.12 -6.02
N LEU A 53 -0.40 6.12 -7.01
CA LEU A 53 0.52 7.23 -7.23
C LEU A 53 -0.18 8.51 -7.65
N SER A 54 -1.41 8.45 -8.17
CA SER A 54 -2.11 9.61 -8.69
C SER A 54 -3.11 10.23 -7.73
N VAL A 55 -3.05 9.91 -6.44
CA VAL A 55 -3.97 10.52 -5.47
C VAL A 55 -3.70 12.02 -5.33
N PRO A 56 -4.75 12.81 -4.99
CA PRO A 56 -4.60 14.26 -4.85
C PRO A 56 -3.75 14.69 -3.65
N TYR A 57 -3.30 15.92 -3.72
CA TYR A 57 -2.69 16.75 -2.68
C TYR A 57 -1.25 16.43 -2.33
N LEU A 58 -0.71 15.35 -2.81
CA LEU A 58 0.71 15.05 -2.62
C LEU A 58 1.13 14.11 -3.72
N ASP A 59 2.31 14.34 -4.27
CA ASP A 59 2.90 13.44 -5.24
C ASP A 59 3.11 12.08 -4.57
N GLY A 60 2.66 11.01 -5.23
CA GLY A 60 2.78 9.65 -4.67
C GLY A 60 4.22 9.27 -4.37
N PHE A 61 5.17 9.71 -5.18
CA PHE A 61 6.59 9.45 -4.91
C PHE A 61 7.03 10.15 -3.63
N GLU A 62 6.60 11.39 -3.43
CA GLU A 62 6.91 12.11 -2.20
C GLU A 62 6.30 11.44 -0.98
N MET A 63 5.13 10.86 -1.15
CA MET A 63 4.49 10.13 -0.05
C MET A 63 5.28 8.90 0.34
N ILE A 64 5.77 8.13 -0.63
CA ILE A 64 6.62 6.98 -0.33
C ILE A 64 7.84 7.44 0.46
N GLU A 65 8.46 8.51 0.01
CA GLU A 65 9.64 9.06 0.67
C GLU A 65 9.33 9.48 2.10
N ALA A 66 8.23 10.18 2.30
CA ALA A 66 7.82 10.61 3.63
C ALA A 66 7.61 9.43 4.57
N LEU A 67 6.97 8.37 4.08
CA LEU A 67 6.74 7.18 4.88
C LEU A 67 8.04 6.47 5.26
N ARG A 68 9.01 6.44 4.33
CA ARG A 68 10.29 5.79 4.61
C ARG A 68 11.17 6.60 5.57
N ASN A 69 11.00 7.92 5.58
CA ASN A 69 11.82 8.79 6.41
C ASN A 69 11.31 8.93 7.85
N ASP A 70 10.09 8.49 8.13
CA ASP A 70 9.52 8.59 9.47
C ASP A 70 9.72 7.27 10.21
N PRO A 71 10.38 7.29 11.38
CA PRO A 71 10.59 6.05 12.14
C PRO A 71 9.30 5.32 12.48
N ALA A 72 8.17 6.03 12.60
CA ALA A 72 6.88 5.41 12.94
C ALA A 72 6.31 4.61 11.78
N THR A 73 6.70 4.90 10.54
CA THR A 73 6.07 4.30 9.36
C THR A 73 7.04 3.57 8.45
N ARG A 74 8.33 3.75 8.62
CA ARG A 74 9.31 3.26 7.64
C ARG A 74 9.33 1.73 7.48
N ASN A 75 8.83 0.99 8.45
CA ASN A 75 8.82 -0.46 8.38
C ASN A 75 7.51 -1.03 7.85
N ILE A 76 6.53 -0.17 7.56
CA ILE A 76 5.26 -0.61 7.00
C ILE A 76 5.46 -0.78 5.49
N PRO A 77 5.23 -1.97 4.94
CA PRO A 77 5.42 -2.18 3.50
C PRO A 77 4.38 -1.41 2.69
N VAL A 78 4.84 -0.80 1.60
CA VAL A 78 4.00 -0.05 0.68
C VAL A 78 3.96 -0.79 -0.65
N ILE A 79 2.75 -1.14 -1.09
CA ILE A 79 2.52 -1.67 -2.44
C ILE A 79 1.90 -0.54 -3.25
N VAL A 80 2.55 -0.18 -4.34
CA VAL A 80 2.10 0.88 -5.21
C VAL A 80 1.18 0.32 -6.29
N LEU A 81 0.04 0.99 -6.51
CA LEU A 81 -0.88 0.67 -7.61
C LEU A 81 -0.84 1.83 -8.58
N THR A 82 -0.64 1.55 -9.86
CA THR A 82 -0.53 2.61 -10.85
C THR A 82 -0.95 2.14 -12.23
N GLY A 83 -1.50 3.05 -13.03
CA GLY A 83 -1.73 2.79 -14.44
C GLY A 83 -0.47 2.88 -15.27
N ARG A 84 0.65 3.31 -14.68
CA ARG A 84 1.93 3.48 -15.37
C ARG A 84 2.89 2.37 -14.99
N GLY A 85 3.05 1.39 -15.86
CA GLY A 85 3.93 0.26 -15.63
C GLY A 85 5.28 0.35 -16.35
N ASP A 86 5.75 1.58 -16.64
CA ASP A 86 7.01 1.75 -17.34
C ASP A 86 8.20 1.50 -16.40
N ASP A 87 9.37 1.23 -17.02
CA ASP A 87 10.57 0.89 -16.27
C ASP A 87 11.03 2.03 -15.38
N GLU A 88 10.84 3.25 -15.80
CA GLU A 88 11.25 4.42 -15.03
C GLU A 88 10.46 4.52 -13.72
N THR A 89 9.15 4.36 -13.81
CA THR A 89 8.28 4.38 -12.62
C THR A 89 8.64 3.23 -11.69
N TYR A 90 8.82 2.03 -12.24
CA TYR A 90 9.18 0.86 -11.48
C TYR A 90 10.49 1.09 -10.70
N THR A 91 11.50 1.57 -11.40
CA THR A 91 12.81 1.83 -10.79
C THR A 91 12.70 2.88 -9.68
N ARG A 92 11.93 3.94 -9.95
CA ARG A 92 11.81 5.04 -9.00
C ARG A 92 11.12 4.62 -7.71
N VAL A 93 10.02 3.87 -7.81
CA VAL A 93 9.32 3.43 -6.59
C VAL A 93 10.17 2.49 -5.76
N HIS A 94 10.95 1.64 -6.41
CA HIS A 94 11.85 0.74 -5.68
C HIS A 94 12.97 1.51 -4.97
N LYS A 95 13.55 2.50 -5.64
CA LYS A 95 14.58 3.33 -5.03
C LYS A 95 14.06 4.08 -3.81
N LEU A 96 12.80 4.48 -3.86
CA LEU A 96 12.18 5.20 -2.74
C LEU A 96 11.77 4.27 -1.60
N GLY A 97 11.85 2.97 -1.80
CA GLY A 97 11.61 2.01 -0.73
C GLY A 97 10.26 1.32 -0.76
N ALA A 98 9.50 1.43 -1.86
CA ALA A 98 8.26 0.65 -1.98
C ALA A 98 8.60 -0.82 -2.13
N ALA A 99 7.76 -1.68 -1.55
CA ALA A 99 7.99 -3.11 -1.57
C ALA A 99 7.63 -3.74 -2.92
N ARG A 100 6.55 -3.27 -3.53
CA ARG A 100 6.07 -3.81 -4.81
C ARG A 100 5.36 -2.72 -5.60
N LEU A 101 5.31 -2.92 -6.91
CA LEU A 101 4.48 -2.10 -7.79
C LEU A 101 3.59 -3.04 -8.61
N LEU A 102 2.28 -2.77 -8.61
CA LEU A 102 1.32 -3.50 -9.43
C LEU A 102 0.64 -2.53 -10.37
N THR A 103 0.43 -2.95 -11.61
CA THR A 103 -0.20 -2.09 -12.62
C THR A 103 -1.70 -2.34 -12.66
N LYS A 104 -2.46 -1.28 -12.87
CA LYS A 104 -3.92 -1.34 -13.05
C LYS A 104 -4.22 -1.77 -14.48
N PRO A 105 -5.26 -2.56 -14.71
CA PRO A 105 -6.14 -3.17 -13.72
C PRO A 105 -5.48 -4.32 -12.98
N VAL A 106 -5.76 -4.44 -11.68
CA VAL A 106 -5.10 -5.44 -10.84
C VAL A 106 -6.01 -6.65 -10.67
N GLN A 107 -5.48 -7.82 -10.99
CA GLN A 107 -6.22 -9.06 -10.77
C GLN A 107 -6.23 -9.38 -9.28
N ARG A 108 -7.38 -9.88 -8.81
CA ARG A 108 -7.57 -10.19 -7.41
C ARG A 108 -6.49 -11.14 -6.86
N ASP A 109 -6.24 -12.24 -7.56
CA ASP A 109 -5.32 -13.25 -7.04
C ASP A 109 -3.89 -12.72 -6.96
N LEU A 110 -3.49 -11.91 -7.93
CA LEU A 110 -2.17 -11.30 -7.93
C LEU A 110 -2.02 -10.31 -6.78
N LEU A 111 -3.07 -9.50 -6.54
CA LEU A 111 -3.06 -8.54 -5.44
C LEU A 111 -2.95 -9.25 -4.09
N ILE A 112 -3.79 -10.25 -3.87
CA ILE A 112 -3.78 -11.00 -2.60
C ILE A 112 -2.43 -11.67 -2.38
N LYS A 113 -1.86 -12.25 -3.43
CA LYS A 113 -0.55 -12.89 -3.33
C LYS A 113 0.55 -11.90 -2.95
N ALA A 114 0.53 -10.72 -3.57
CA ALA A 114 1.51 -9.68 -3.28
C ALA A 114 1.39 -9.22 -1.83
N ILE A 115 0.16 -9.04 -1.35
CA ILE A 115 -0.08 -8.64 0.03
C ILE A 115 0.42 -9.71 1.00
N GLU A 116 0.06 -10.95 0.77
CA GLU A 116 0.46 -12.04 1.65
C GLU A 116 1.97 -12.22 1.67
N GLY A 117 2.62 -12.03 0.54
CA GLY A 117 4.06 -12.08 0.48
C GLY A 117 4.72 -11.03 1.35
N GLN A 118 4.19 -9.83 1.38
CA GLN A 118 4.74 -8.76 2.20
C GLN A 118 4.46 -8.97 3.68
N LEU A 119 3.26 -9.42 4.00
CA LEU A 119 2.90 -9.67 5.40
C LEU A 119 3.73 -10.81 5.99
N GLY A 120 3.95 -11.86 5.22
CA GLY A 120 4.78 -12.96 5.64
C GLY A 120 6.22 -12.55 5.87
N SER A 121 6.76 -11.73 4.97
CA SER A 121 8.15 -11.27 5.05
C SER A 121 8.44 -10.45 6.28
N ARG A 122 7.46 -9.65 6.72
CA ARG A 122 7.71 -8.73 7.82
C ARG A 122 7.37 -9.33 9.18
N GLN A 123 6.79 -10.51 9.23
CA GLN A 123 6.45 -11.12 10.50
C GLN A 123 7.70 -11.40 11.31
N PRO A 124 7.68 -11.07 12.60
CA PRO A 124 8.78 -11.48 13.45
C PRO A 124 8.84 -12.99 13.52
N HIS A 125 10.01 -13.51 13.67
CA HIS A 125 10.17 -14.94 13.73
C HIS A 125 10.26 -15.36 15.17
N PRO A 126 9.17 -15.86 15.70
CA PRO A 126 9.17 -16.26 17.09
C PRO A 126 10.18 -17.34 17.28
N GLY A 127 10.92 -17.16 18.16
CA GLY A 127 11.91 -18.08 18.24
C GLY A 127 12.75 -18.06 17.05
N LYS A 128 12.38 -17.33 16.34
CA LYS A 128 13.07 -17.24 15.33
C LYS A 128 13.88 -16.53 15.70
N GLU A 129 13.36 -16.49 16.40
CA GLU A 129 13.51 -16.21 16.82
C GLU A 129 13.86 -16.61 17.13
#